data_9ac2711273d1d6dca74af19126f73664
#
_entry.id   9ac2711273d1d6dca74af19126f73664
#
_cell.length_a   1.000
_cell.length_b   1.000
_cell.length_c   1.000
_cell.angle_alpha   90.00
_cell.angle_beta   90.00
_cell.angle_gamma   90.00
#
_symmetry.space_group_name_H-M   'P 1'
#
loop_
_entity.id
_entity.type
_entity.pdbx_description
1 polymer ?
#
loop_
_entity_poly.entity_id
_entity_poly.type
_entity_poly.pdbx_seq_one_letter_code
_entity_poly.pdbx_strand_id
1 'polypeptide(L)'
;MVDYDVIVVGCGPAGLMAVAELKEQGINVLGVDKKPRLDKNVRSASGFFIDGQEMNGEHIEVKSVNGKTNVSYTKCGFSLEYSRPMEGIHHTHIIVNSGNHFQATSRKKPLYHIFNPTTWLSDRYKRAKKLGVPFMTNTLAIRAKEKDGGVEVYLRTKGRSTTKTCKKLIASDGLQSRITKNLGLNKNRLFLMKGPTIEYEMINVDCPLDRGDIFITGENNLGQPGGIIAVPSPRGNGAYRFETMSALPGKTAYEMIEFFIKKSPFAKWFKKAEIVEKSGAIMEAYTPIKTPYLENILIVGDAACYAECLYQGATMCGYKAAQAIESELKGEDGFKEYTDWWNSTFEWNKDPKRMADYSKRVLFHRFFTPDEIDFLFDLSKKHPAIADEMQAGVYDYTSILMDYFSNLPGVSDQLKEKMKMIKEADMGKLAAVISQRRD
;
A
#
# COMPACT_ATOMS: atom_id res chain seq x y z
N MET A 1 8.35 -38.09 -1.40
CA MET A 1 8.99 -37.11 -2.32
C MET A 1 7.99 -35.99 -2.51
N VAL A 2 8.42 -34.72 -2.40
CA VAL A 2 7.54 -33.54 -2.60
C VAL A 2 7.49 -33.14 -4.07
N ASP A 3 6.43 -32.42 -4.50
CA ASP A 3 6.28 -31.96 -5.88
C ASP A 3 7.28 -30.83 -6.23
N TYR A 4 7.56 -29.93 -5.25
CA TYR A 4 8.41 -28.76 -5.40
C TYR A 4 9.30 -28.54 -4.16
N ASP A 5 10.42 -27.84 -4.33
CA ASP A 5 11.16 -27.36 -3.16
C ASP A 5 10.37 -26.25 -2.49
N VAL A 6 9.80 -25.33 -3.27
CA VAL A 6 9.03 -24.18 -2.76
C VAL A 6 7.72 -24.00 -3.53
N ILE A 7 6.64 -23.71 -2.82
CA ILE A 7 5.41 -23.17 -3.40
C ILE A 7 5.25 -21.74 -2.91
N VAL A 8 4.95 -20.81 -3.82
CA VAL A 8 4.62 -19.42 -3.50
C VAL A 8 3.15 -19.17 -3.79
N VAL A 9 2.38 -18.90 -2.75
CA VAL A 9 0.94 -18.61 -2.83
C VAL A 9 0.72 -17.11 -2.84
N GLY A 10 0.12 -16.59 -3.91
CA GLY A 10 -0.07 -15.17 -4.17
C GLY A 10 1.08 -14.59 -4.99
N CYS A 11 0.83 -14.36 -6.28
CA CYS A 11 1.79 -13.79 -7.23
C CYS A 11 1.50 -12.29 -7.46
N GLY A 12 1.46 -11.52 -6.38
CA GLY A 12 1.54 -10.06 -6.36
C GLY A 12 2.99 -9.58 -6.42
N PRO A 13 3.29 -8.31 -6.05
CA PRO A 13 4.67 -7.78 -6.06
C PRO A 13 5.66 -8.66 -5.27
N ALA A 14 5.29 -9.08 -4.06
CA ALA A 14 6.13 -9.95 -3.23
C ALA A 14 6.32 -11.34 -3.86
N GLY A 15 5.24 -12.00 -4.25
CA GLY A 15 5.32 -13.36 -4.77
C GLY A 15 6.03 -13.45 -6.13
N LEU A 16 5.80 -12.49 -7.05
CA LEU A 16 6.53 -12.45 -8.32
C LEU A 16 8.03 -12.20 -8.14
N MET A 17 8.39 -11.39 -7.14
CA MET A 17 9.79 -11.20 -6.78
C MET A 17 10.38 -12.51 -6.23
N ALA A 18 9.73 -13.12 -5.25
CA ALA A 18 10.21 -14.35 -4.62
C ALA A 18 10.40 -15.51 -5.61
N VAL A 19 9.43 -15.76 -6.50
CA VAL A 19 9.56 -16.87 -7.47
C VAL A 19 10.68 -16.65 -8.47
N ALA A 20 10.95 -15.38 -8.86
CA ALA A 20 12.04 -15.07 -9.77
C ALA A 20 13.41 -15.29 -9.11
N GLU A 21 13.61 -14.76 -7.90
CA GLU A 21 14.83 -14.92 -7.13
C GLU A 21 15.13 -16.39 -6.82
N LEU A 22 14.14 -17.13 -6.31
CA LEU A 22 14.28 -18.58 -6.04
C LEU A 22 14.67 -19.36 -7.29
N LYS A 23 14.07 -19.00 -8.44
CA LYS A 23 14.39 -19.68 -9.69
C LYS A 23 15.79 -19.38 -10.19
N GLU A 24 16.27 -18.14 -10.03
CA GLU A 24 17.66 -17.76 -10.34
C GLU A 24 18.69 -18.52 -9.47
N GLN A 25 18.31 -18.83 -8.22
CA GLN A 25 19.10 -19.68 -7.29
C GLN A 25 19.02 -21.19 -7.64
N GLY A 26 18.33 -21.58 -8.71
CA GLY A 26 18.19 -22.98 -9.15
C GLY A 26 17.15 -23.78 -8.37
N ILE A 27 16.35 -23.15 -7.50
CA ILE A 27 15.34 -23.81 -6.66
C ILE A 27 14.12 -24.18 -7.52
N ASN A 28 13.57 -25.41 -7.31
CA ASN A 28 12.35 -25.86 -7.99
C ASN A 28 11.11 -25.21 -7.34
N VAL A 29 10.60 -24.14 -7.95
CA VAL A 29 9.53 -23.29 -7.40
C VAL A 29 8.28 -23.32 -8.27
N LEU A 30 7.09 -23.30 -7.62
CA LEU A 30 5.78 -23.13 -8.24
C LEU A 30 5.11 -21.84 -7.73
N GLY A 31 4.65 -20.98 -8.63
CA GLY A 31 3.78 -19.85 -8.31
C GLY A 31 2.29 -20.23 -8.41
N VAL A 32 1.50 -19.90 -7.39
CA VAL A 32 0.03 -20.16 -7.35
C VAL A 32 -0.72 -18.87 -7.10
N ASP A 33 -1.70 -18.55 -7.94
CA ASP A 33 -2.53 -17.35 -7.72
C ASP A 33 -3.98 -17.58 -8.19
N LYS A 34 -4.92 -16.97 -7.45
CA LYS A 34 -6.34 -16.97 -7.77
C LYS A 34 -6.68 -16.17 -9.03
N LYS A 35 -5.84 -15.21 -9.42
CA LYS A 35 -6.03 -14.38 -10.61
C LYS A 35 -5.84 -15.20 -11.89
N PRO A 36 -6.58 -14.90 -12.96
CA PRO A 36 -6.36 -15.50 -14.27
C PRO A 36 -5.11 -14.97 -14.96
N ARG A 37 -4.73 -13.72 -14.67
CA ARG A 37 -3.59 -13.03 -15.28
C ARG A 37 -2.72 -12.40 -14.22
N LEU A 38 -1.44 -12.71 -14.23
CA LEU A 38 -0.44 -12.20 -13.28
C LEU A 38 0.22 -10.91 -13.76
N ASP A 39 0.12 -10.63 -15.05
CA ASP A 39 0.63 -9.45 -15.73
C ASP A 39 -0.32 -8.24 -15.68
N LYS A 40 -1.41 -8.34 -14.92
CA LYS A 40 -2.41 -7.28 -14.76
C LYS A 40 -2.67 -6.97 -13.28
N ASN A 41 -2.70 -5.67 -12.96
CA ASN A 41 -3.21 -5.22 -11.68
C ASN A 41 -4.74 -5.28 -11.67
N VAL A 42 -5.33 -5.79 -10.58
CA VAL A 42 -6.78 -5.89 -10.38
C VAL A 42 -7.21 -5.30 -9.03
N ARG A 43 -6.23 -4.87 -8.19
CA ARG A 43 -6.49 -4.22 -6.90
C ARG A 43 -6.43 -2.71 -7.09
N SER A 44 -7.20 -1.98 -6.28
CA SER A 44 -6.90 -0.58 -6.04
C SER A 44 -5.48 -0.48 -5.49
N ALA A 45 -4.64 0.29 -6.13
CA ALA A 45 -3.26 0.43 -5.71
C ALA A 45 -2.62 1.64 -6.38
N SER A 46 -2.27 2.62 -5.59
CA SER A 46 -1.45 3.73 -6.04
C SER A 46 -0.04 3.24 -6.38
N GLY A 47 0.38 3.43 -7.62
CA GLY A 47 1.71 3.04 -8.11
C GLY A 47 2.69 4.18 -7.94
N PHE A 48 3.41 4.24 -6.83
CA PHE A 48 4.47 5.23 -6.62
C PHE A 48 5.66 4.65 -5.84
N PHE A 49 6.82 5.30 -6.01
CA PHE A 49 8.02 5.12 -5.20
C PHE A 49 8.47 6.47 -4.65
N ILE A 50 8.83 6.50 -3.38
CA ILE A 50 9.44 7.67 -2.76
C ILE A 50 10.94 7.59 -2.98
N ASP A 51 11.47 8.58 -3.73
CA ASP A 51 12.88 8.70 -4.03
C ASP A 51 13.57 9.64 -3.03
N GLY A 52 14.72 9.21 -2.52
CA GLY A 52 15.57 10.01 -1.67
C GLY A 52 15.07 10.27 -0.26
N GLN A 53 14.08 9.53 0.20
CA GLN A 53 13.66 9.44 1.60
C GLN A 53 13.55 7.97 2.00
N GLU A 54 13.73 7.68 3.29
CA GLU A 54 13.51 6.35 3.82
C GLU A 54 12.01 6.07 3.96
N MET A 55 11.56 4.97 3.36
CA MET A 55 10.21 4.43 3.55
C MET A 55 10.29 2.92 3.66
N ASN A 56 9.59 2.34 4.63
CA ASN A 56 9.68 0.91 4.93
C ASN A 56 11.12 0.45 5.22
N GLY A 57 11.92 1.31 5.84
CA GLY A 57 13.32 1.06 6.14
C GLY A 57 14.27 1.00 4.94
N GLU A 58 13.84 1.41 3.76
CA GLU A 58 14.61 1.34 2.51
C GLU A 58 14.72 2.70 1.82
N HIS A 59 15.85 2.94 1.17
CA HIS A 59 16.06 4.05 0.25
C HIS A 59 15.93 3.58 -1.20
N ILE A 60 14.98 4.19 -1.92
CA ILE A 60 14.81 3.95 -3.35
C ILE A 60 15.54 5.04 -4.12
N GLU A 61 16.27 4.63 -5.16
CA GLU A 61 16.77 5.52 -6.19
C GLU A 61 16.06 5.22 -7.51
N VAL A 62 15.50 6.25 -8.15
CA VAL A 62 14.79 6.16 -9.43
C VAL A 62 15.62 6.85 -10.50
N LYS A 63 16.11 6.11 -11.49
CA LYS A 63 16.90 6.63 -12.60
C LYS A 63 16.29 6.22 -13.93
N SER A 64 15.73 7.18 -14.67
CA SER A 64 15.18 6.95 -16.02
C SER A 64 16.23 7.20 -17.09
N VAL A 65 16.48 6.21 -17.94
CA VAL A 65 17.43 6.27 -19.05
C VAL A 65 16.83 5.57 -20.27
N ASN A 66 16.89 6.22 -21.43
CA ASN A 66 16.44 5.64 -22.72
C ASN A 66 15.00 5.07 -22.69
N GLY A 67 14.08 5.78 -22.03
CA GLY A 67 12.66 5.39 -21.97
C GLY A 67 12.32 4.26 -21.01
N LYS A 68 13.29 3.78 -20.24
CA LYS A 68 13.13 2.80 -19.15
C LYS A 68 13.55 3.43 -17.82
N THR A 69 13.14 2.82 -16.73
CA THR A 69 13.54 3.27 -15.39
C THR A 69 14.20 2.12 -14.63
N ASN A 70 15.34 2.39 -14.03
CA ASN A 70 15.94 1.51 -13.04
C ASN A 70 15.53 1.98 -11.64
N VAL A 71 15.00 1.05 -10.84
CA VAL A 71 14.60 1.28 -9.45
C VAL A 71 15.54 0.49 -8.55
N SER A 72 16.42 1.19 -7.84
CA SER A 72 17.41 0.58 -6.95
C SER A 72 16.96 0.60 -5.51
N TYR A 73 16.98 -0.54 -4.86
CA TYR A 73 16.74 -0.76 -3.44
C TYR A 73 18.11 -0.80 -2.76
N THR A 74 18.56 0.36 -2.27
CA THR A 74 19.98 0.55 -1.93
C THR A 74 20.42 -0.23 -0.70
N LYS A 75 19.54 -0.38 0.31
CA LYS A 75 19.83 -1.16 1.53
C LYS A 75 19.66 -2.66 1.31
N CYS A 76 18.67 -3.07 0.52
CA CYS A 76 18.48 -4.47 0.16
C CYS A 76 19.51 -4.96 -0.88
N GLY A 77 20.17 -4.05 -1.62
CA GLY A 77 21.25 -4.37 -2.55
C GLY A 77 20.81 -4.97 -3.88
N PHE A 78 19.61 -4.63 -4.37
CA PHE A 78 19.14 -5.07 -5.69
C PHE A 78 18.52 -3.93 -6.49
N SER A 79 18.39 -4.13 -7.80
CA SER A 79 17.74 -3.17 -8.71
C SER A 79 16.78 -3.88 -9.66
N LEU A 80 15.75 -3.17 -10.08
CA LEU A 80 14.73 -3.68 -10.97
C LEU A 80 14.50 -2.72 -12.14
N GLU A 81 14.49 -3.26 -13.35
CA GLU A 81 14.08 -2.50 -14.53
C GLU A 81 12.55 -2.40 -14.59
N TYR A 82 12.06 -1.21 -14.84
CA TYR A 82 10.71 -0.90 -15.23
C TYR A 82 10.72 -0.44 -16.69
N SER A 83 9.91 -1.07 -17.54
CA SER A 83 9.99 -0.94 -19.00
C SER A 83 9.49 0.39 -19.57
N ARG A 84 9.20 1.38 -18.72
CA ARG A 84 8.74 2.73 -19.09
C ARG A 84 9.41 3.79 -18.23
N PRO A 85 9.36 5.08 -18.63
CA PRO A 85 9.74 6.16 -17.73
C PRO A 85 8.76 6.27 -16.57
N MET A 86 9.24 6.74 -15.42
CA MET A 86 8.42 7.18 -14.30
C MET A 86 8.35 8.70 -14.28
N GLU A 87 7.21 9.25 -13.88
CA GLU A 87 6.99 10.68 -13.74
C GLU A 87 7.23 11.10 -12.29
N GLY A 88 8.07 12.13 -12.09
CA GLY A 88 8.29 12.74 -10.79
C GLY A 88 7.16 13.72 -10.45
N ILE A 89 6.62 13.63 -9.24
CA ILE A 89 5.53 14.48 -8.75
C ILE A 89 6.05 15.40 -7.66
N HIS A 90 5.73 16.70 -7.78
CA HIS A 90 6.24 17.76 -6.92
C HIS A 90 5.20 18.40 -6.00
N HIS A 91 3.93 18.10 -6.18
CA HIS A 91 2.84 18.74 -5.43
C HIS A 91 1.98 17.70 -4.71
N THR A 92 1.49 18.08 -3.53
CA THR A 92 0.45 17.37 -2.80
C THR A 92 -0.62 18.37 -2.36
N HIS A 93 -1.88 17.96 -2.40
CA HIS A 93 -3.02 18.80 -2.11
C HIS A 93 -3.94 18.13 -1.10
N ILE A 94 -4.52 18.93 -0.21
CA ILE A 94 -5.66 18.52 0.60
C ILE A 94 -6.80 19.50 0.28
N ILE A 95 -7.96 18.98 -0.08
CA ILE A 95 -9.13 19.79 -0.42
C ILE A 95 -10.25 19.44 0.53
N VAL A 96 -10.99 20.44 0.98
CA VAL A 96 -12.22 20.29 1.75
C VAL A 96 -13.46 20.58 0.89
N ASN A 97 -14.64 20.28 1.44
CA ASN A 97 -15.91 20.41 0.70
C ASN A 97 -16.24 21.84 0.26
N SER A 98 -15.77 22.86 0.96
CA SER A 98 -15.88 24.26 0.54
C SER A 98 -15.15 24.56 -0.77
N GLY A 99 -14.24 23.67 -1.20
CA GLY A 99 -13.30 23.87 -2.30
C GLY A 99 -12.02 24.56 -1.87
N ASN A 100 -11.91 24.90 -0.59
CA ASN A 100 -10.67 25.44 -0.03
C ASN A 100 -9.59 24.34 -0.01
N HIS A 101 -8.35 24.69 -0.28
CA HIS A 101 -7.30 23.71 -0.38
C HIS A 101 -5.98 24.18 0.25
N PHE A 102 -5.26 23.22 0.76
CA PHE A 102 -3.87 23.31 1.16
C PHE A 102 -2.98 22.67 0.08
N GLN A 103 -1.85 23.29 -0.22
CA GLN A 103 -0.84 22.74 -1.14
C GLN A 103 0.53 22.78 -0.48
N ALA A 104 1.26 21.67 -0.59
CA ALA A 104 2.69 21.64 -0.33
C ALA A 104 3.45 21.31 -1.63
N THR A 105 4.56 22.00 -1.84
CA THR A 105 5.35 21.90 -3.07
C THR A 105 6.81 21.55 -2.74
N SER A 106 7.36 20.54 -3.39
CA SER A 106 8.80 20.27 -3.40
C SER A 106 9.46 20.96 -4.57
N ARG A 107 10.47 21.79 -4.29
CA ARG A 107 11.19 22.59 -5.29
C ARG A 107 12.47 21.92 -5.76
N LYS A 108 13.08 21.07 -4.94
CA LYS A 108 14.40 20.50 -5.21
C LYS A 108 14.33 19.18 -5.96
N LYS A 109 13.46 18.29 -5.54
CA LYS A 109 13.30 16.96 -6.12
C LYS A 109 11.85 16.48 -5.99
N PRO A 110 11.41 15.52 -6.82
CA PRO A 110 10.06 14.96 -6.68
C PRO A 110 9.78 14.45 -5.27
N LEU A 111 8.54 14.60 -4.79
CA LEU A 111 8.04 13.98 -3.58
C LEU A 111 8.04 12.45 -3.75
N TYR A 112 7.66 12.01 -4.94
CA TYR A 112 7.62 10.59 -5.32
C TYR A 112 7.58 10.47 -6.85
N HIS A 113 7.86 9.26 -7.33
CA HIS A 113 7.75 8.91 -8.75
C HIS A 113 6.57 7.96 -8.96
N ILE A 114 5.69 8.29 -9.91
CA ILE A 114 4.54 7.45 -10.25
C ILE A 114 4.86 6.46 -11.37
N PHE A 115 4.25 5.29 -11.27
CA PHE A 115 4.33 4.24 -12.28
C PHE A 115 2.97 3.57 -12.52
N ASN A 116 2.84 2.83 -13.60
CA ASN A 116 1.65 2.02 -13.86
C ASN A 116 1.77 0.64 -13.19
N PRO A 117 0.92 0.29 -12.21
CA PRO A 117 0.97 -0.99 -11.50
C PRO A 117 0.86 -2.22 -12.40
N THR A 118 0.05 -2.15 -13.46
CA THR A 118 -0.06 -3.23 -14.44
C THR A 118 1.26 -3.45 -15.18
N THR A 119 1.94 -2.37 -15.59
CA THR A 119 3.27 -2.49 -16.23
C THR A 119 4.30 -3.05 -15.25
N TRP A 120 4.31 -2.60 -13.99
CA TRP A 120 5.20 -3.14 -12.95
C TRP A 120 5.05 -4.64 -12.78
N LEU A 121 3.82 -5.13 -12.62
CA LEU A 121 3.53 -6.57 -12.50
C LEU A 121 3.87 -7.34 -13.77
N SER A 122 3.56 -6.76 -14.95
CA SER A 122 3.90 -7.38 -16.23
C SER A 122 5.40 -7.61 -16.40
N ASP A 123 6.23 -6.64 -16.03
CA ASP A 123 7.68 -6.76 -16.09
C ASP A 123 8.21 -7.86 -15.16
N ARG A 124 7.70 -7.92 -13.92
CA ARG A 124 8.05 -8.97 -12.95
C ARG A 124 7.60 -10.36 -13.43
N TYR A 125 6.38 -10.47 -13.94
CA TYR A 125 5.87 -11.72 -14.49
C TYR A 125 6.67 -12.19 -15.71
N LYS A 126 7.02 -11.29 -16.63
CA LYS A 126 7.87 -11.61 -17.79
C LYS A 126 9.25 -12.11 -17.37
N ARG A 127 9.88 -11.48 -16.35
CA ARG A 127 11.14 -11.97 -15.78
C ARG A 127 11.00 -13.41 -15.27
N ALA A 128 10.00 -13.67 -14.43
CA ALA A 128 9.75 -15.01 -13.89
C ALA A 128 9.46 -16.05 -15.00
N LYS A 129 8.68 -15.68 -16.03
CA LYS A 129 8.43 -16.56 -17.18
C LYS A 129 9.69 -16.85 -17.99
N LYS A 130 10.55 -15.86 -18.21
CA LYS A 130 11.84 -16.03 -18.92
C LYS A 130 12.76 -17.01 -18.18
N LEU A 131 12.70 -17.02 -16.86
CA LEU A 131 13.44 -17.94 -16.00
C LEU A 131 12.82 -19.36 -15.99
N GLY A 132 11.66 -19.58 -16.61
CA GLY A 132 11.00 -20.87 -16.65
C GLY A 132 10.22 -21.22 -15.38
N VAL A 133 9.74 -20.23 -14.61
CA VAL A 133 8.87 -20.48 -13.44
C VAL A 133 7.51 -21.01 -13.91
N PRO A 134 7.04 -22.18 -13.43
CA PRO A 134 5.69 -22.65 -13.65
C PRO A 134 4.69 -21.88 -12.77
N PHE A 135 3.48 -21.65 -13.33
CA PHE A 135 2.40 -20.97 -12.61
C PHE A 135 1.07 -21.73 -12.69
N MET A 136 0.36 -21.81 -11.58
CA MET A 136 -1.05 -22.21 -11.51
C MET A 136 -1.91 -20.96 -11.27
N THR A 137 -2.47 -20.42 -12.34
CA THR A 137 -3.42 -19.29 -12.29
C THR A 137 -4.85 -19.81 -12.14
N ASN A 138 -5.84 -18.91 -11.88
CA ASN A 138 -7.22 -19.30 -11.54
C ASN A 138 -7.29 -20.35 -10.40
N THR A 139 -6.28 -20.37 -9.53
CA THR A 139 -6.10 -21.39 -8.52
C THR A 139 -6.06 -20.77 -7.13
N LEU A 140 -7.06 -21.05 -6.35
CA LEU A 140 -7.18 -20.57 -4.99
C LEU A 140 -6.47 -21.52 -4.03
N ALA A 141 -5.48 -21.06 -3.29
CA ALA A 141 -4.99 -21.77 -2.12
C ALA A 141 -5.98 -21.59 -0.97
N ILE A 142 -6.51 -22.71 -0.46
CA ILE A 142 -7.56 -22.72 0.56
C ILE A 142 -6.93 -22.75 1.94
N ARG A 143 -5.93 -23.61 2.11
CA ARG A 143 -5.20 -23.82 3.37
C ARG A 143 -3.85 -24.47 3.10
N ALA A 144 -2.97 -24.38 4.09
CA ALA A 144 -1.73 -25.14 4.15
C ALA A 144 -1.67 -25.91 5.47
N LYS A 145 -0.96 -27.02 5.47
CA LYS A 145 -0.75 -27.85 6.64
C LYS A 145 0.67 -28.45 6.62
N GLU A 146 1.35 -28.35 7.74
CA GLU A 146 2.59 -29.09 7.96
C GLU A 146 2.37 -30.59 7.91
N LYS A 147 3.27 -31.30 7.24
CA LYS A 147 3.23 -32.76 7.15
C LYS A 147 4.61 -33.34 6.81
N ASP A 148 5.07 -34.25 7.60
CA ASP A 148 6.28 -35.07 7.36
C ASP A 148 7.54 -34.22 7.01
N GLY A 149 7.72 -33.09 7.73
CA GLY A 149 8.83 -32.15 7.51
C GLY A 149 8.72 -31.27 6.25
N GLY A 150 7.54 -31.19 5.65
CA GLY A 150 7.18 -30.32 4.55
C GLY A 150 5.78 -29.75 4.67
N VAL A 151 5.21 -29.25 3.59
CA VAL A 151 3.92 -28.57 3.58
C VAL A 151 3.00 -29.16 2.51
N GLU A 152 1.78 -29.51 2.91
CA GLU A 152 0.68 -29.79 2.00
C GLU A 152 -0.12 -28.50 1.74
N VAL A 153 -0.26 -28.10 0.48
CA VAL A 153 -1.03 -26.94 0.06
C VAL A 153 -2.30 -27.40 -0.66
N TYR A 154 -3.46 -27.08 -0.09
CA TYR A 154 -4.76 -27.44 -0.63
C TYR A 154 -5.24 -26.35 -1.59
N LEU A 155 -5.43 -26.73 -2.84
CA LEU A 155 -5.72 -25.85 -3.95
C LEU A 155 -7.11 -26.13 -4.54
N ARG A 156 -7.76 -25.09 -5.07
CA ARG A 156 -9.01 -25.21 -5.84
C ARG A 156 -8.87 -24.48 -7.18
N THR A 157 -8.97 -25.23 -8.27
CA THR A 157 -8.93 -24.72 -9.65
C THR A 157 -10.23 -25.04 -10.34
N LYS A 158 -11.00 -24.02 -10.76
CA LYS A 158 -12.30 -24.23 -11.44
C LYS A 158 -13.22 -25.23 -10.73
N GLY A 159 -13.33 -25.12 -9.41
CA GLY A 159 -14.14 -25.97 -8.56
C GLY A 159 -13.53 -27.34 -8.18
N ARG A 160 -12.47 -27.77 -8.82
CA ARG A 160 -11.77 -29.04 -8.50
C ARG A 160 -10.71 -28.80 -7.44
N SER A 161 -10.72 -29.66 -6.42
CA SER A 161 -9.70 -29.63 -5.35
C SER A 161 -8.52 -30.52 -5.73
N THR A 162 -7.32 -30.01 -5.48
CA THR A 162 -6.05 -30.73 -5.64
C THR A 162 -5.14 -30.39 -4.47
N THR A 163 -4.17 -31.25 -4.20
CA THR A 163 -3.13 -31.00 -3.19
C THR A 163 -1.79 -31.00 -3.88
N LYS A 164 -0.91 -30.07 -3.50
CA LYS A 164 0.50 -30.02 -3.88
C LYS A 164 1.36 -30.01 -2.63
N THR A 165 2.55 -30.58 -2.75
CA THR A 165 3.50 -30.70 -1.64
C THR A 165 4.79 -29.94 -1.92
N CYS A 166 5.37 -29.35 -0.89
CA CYS A 166 6.68 -28.68 -0.98
C CYS A 166 7.47 -28.83 0.33
N LYS A 167 8.77 -28.54 0.27
CA LYS A 167 9.60 -28.45 1.47
C LYS A 167 9.28 -27.20 2.27
N LYS A 168 9.14 -26.04 1.57
CA LYS A 168 8.88 -24.74 2.19
C LYS A 168 7.76 -24.02 1.43
N LEU A 169 6.94 -23.25 2.14
CA LEU A 169 5.84 -22.43 1.58
C LEU A 169 6.07 -20.96 1.86
N ILE A 170 5.93 -20.13 0.83
CA ILE A 170 5.77 -18.68 0.97
C ILE A 170 4.29 -18.32 0.80
N ALA A 171 3.66 -17.76 1.84
CA ALA A 171 2.31 -17.23 1.80
C ALA A 171 2.37 -15.70 1.61
N SER A 172 2.20 -15.24 0.37
CA SER A 172 2.15 -13.82 -0.07
C SER A 172 0.80 -13.47 -0.70
N ASP A 173 -0.28 -14.06 -0.16
CA ASP A 173 -1.64 -13.96 -0.68
C ASP A 173 -2.39 -12.69 -0.25
N GLY A 174 -1.67 -11.73 0.35
CA GLY A 174 -2.10 -10.35 0.61
C GLY A 174 -2.95 -10.18 1.86
N LEU A 175 -3.57 -8.99 2.02
CA LEU A 175 -4.29 -8.57 3.24
C LEU A 175 -5.36 -9.54 3.72
N GLN A 176 -6.01 -10.25 2.79
CA GLN A 176 -7.01 -11.27 3.12
C GLN A 176 -6.44 -12.69 3.09
N SER A 177 -5.21 -12.87 3.57
CA SER A 177 -4.53 -14.15 3.54
C SER A 177 -5.37 -15.27 4.16
N ARG A 178 -5.69 -16.26 3.34
CA ARG A 178 -6.37 -17.47 3.78
C ARG A 178 -5.42 -18.40 4.54
N ILE A 179 -4.16 -18.40 4.14
CA ILE A 179 -3.12 -19.19 4.79
C ILE A 179 -2.89 -18.67 6.20
N THR A 180 -2.64 -17.36 6.38
CA THR A 180 -2.48 -16.72 7.69
C THR A 180 -3.67 -16.99 8.62
N LYS A 181 -4.89 -16.84 8.08
CA LYS A 181 -6.13 -17.12 8.83
C LYS A 181 -6.24 -18.60 9.23
N ASN A 182 -5.96 -19.51 8.30
CA ASN A 182 -6.05 -20.94 8.53
C ASN A 182 -5.04 -21.43 9.58
N LEU A 183 -3.84 -20.86 9.59
CA LEU A 183 -2.80 -21.13 10.59
C LEU A 183 -3.10 -20.48 11.96
N GLY A 184 -4.18 -19.70 12.09
CA GLY A 184 -4.55 -19.04 13.34
C GLY A 184 -3.67 -17.85 13.72
N LEU A 185 -2.80 -17.37 12.84
CA LEU A 185 -1.83 -16.30 13.13
C LEU A 185 -2.49 -14.93 13.35
N ASN A 186 -3.77 -14.76 12.98
CA ASN A 186 -4.52 -13.53 13.27
C ASN A 186 -5.09 -13.48 14.69
N LYS A 187 -5.06 -14.56 15.47
CA LYS A 187 -5.68 -14.60 16.80
C LYS A 187 -5.13 -13.57 17.78
N ASN A 188 -3.83 -13.27 17.68
CA ASN A 188 -3.12 -12.35 18.57
C ASN A 188 -2.89 -10.97 17.93
N ARG A 189 -3.51 -10.70 16.78
CA ARG A 189 -3.44 -9.40 16.09
C ARG A 189 -4.65 -8.56 16.46
N LEU A 190 -4.42 -7.28 16.75
CA LEU A 190 -5.52 -6.34 16.87
C LEU A 190 -6.09 -6.07 15.46
N PHE A 191 -7.38 -6.33 15.31
CA PHE A 191 -8.12 -5.95 14.11
C PHE A 191 -8.39 -4.45 14.12
N LEU A 192 -8.07 -3.76 13.04
CA LEU A 192 -8.18 -2.30 12.95
C LEU A 192 -9.37 -1.89 12.09
N MET A 193 -9.48 -2.45 10.88
CA MET A 193 -10.54 -2.07 9.95
C MET A 193 -10.73 -3.10 8.84
N LYS A 194 -11.92 -3.07 8.24
CA LYS A 194 -12.25 -3.79 7.02
C LYS A 194 -13.24 -2.98 6.20
N GLY A 195 -12.98 -2.86 4.90
CA GLY A 195 -13.90 -2.20 3.97
C GLY A 195 -13.53 -2.44 2.51
N PRO A 196 -14.51 -2.37 1.60
CA PRO A 196 -14.24 -2.39 0.18
C PRO A 196 -13.56 -1.09 -0.24
N THR A 197 -12.57 -1.20 -1.14
CA THR A 197 -11.98 -0.09 -1.88
C THR A 197 -12.34 -0.23 -3.35
N ILE A 198 -12.46 0.90 -4.03
CA ILE A 198 -12.59 0.97 -5.47
C ILE A 198 -11.70 2.09 -6.01
N GLU A 199 -11.10 1.83 -7.16
CA GLU A 199 -10.26 2.79 -7.86
C GLU A 199 -10.70 2.88 -9.33
N TYR A 200 -10.85 4.11 -9.83
CA TYR A 200 -11.04 4.40 -11.25
C TYR A 200 -9.82 5.13 -11.78
N GLU A 201 -9.15 4.54 -12.78
CA GLU A 201 -8.19 5.27 -13.59
C GLU A 201 -8.94 5.99 -14.70
N MET A 202 -8.81 7.32 -14.73
CA MET A 202 -9.53 8.20 -15.66
C MET A 202 -8.54 9.08 -16.42
N ILE A 203 -8.83 9.32 -17.70
CA ILE A 203 -8.12 10.27 -18.56
C ILE A 203 -8.99 11.49 -18.83
N ASN A 204 -8.43 12.56 -19.37
CA ASN A 204 -9.12 13.81 -19.71
C ASN A 204 -9.82 14.45 -18.48
N VAL A 205 -9.22 14.28 -17.29
CA VAL A 205 -9.71 14.95 -16.08
C VAL A 205 -9.24 16.40 -16.13
N ASP A 206 -10.19 17.33 -16.05
CA ASP A 206 -9.94 18.78 -16.08
C ASP A 206 -9.73 19.30 -14.64
N CYS A 207 -8.66 18.82 -14.00
CA CYS A 207 -8.28 19.25 -12.65
C CYS A 207 -7.56 20.60 -12.72
N PRO A 208 -8.03 21.64 -12.01
CA PRO A 208 -7.44 22.98 -12.06
C PRO A 208 -6.19 23.15 -11.20
N LEU A 209 -5.78 22.12 -10.45
CA LEU A 209 -4.63 22.17 -9.55
C LEU A 209 -3.35 21.75 -10.26
N ASP A 210 -2.23 22.16 -9.72
CA ASP A 210 -0.93 21.64 -10.11
C ASP A 210 -0.91 20.13 -10.01
N ARG A 211 -0.23 19.46 -10.95
CA ARG A 211 -0.23 18.00 -11.02
C ARG A 211 0.41 17.37 -9.79
N GLY A 212 -0.40 16.80 -8.93
CA GLY A 212 -0.02 16.23 -7.64
C GLY A 212 -1.05 15.23 -7.15
N ASP A 213 -0.75 14.55 -6.05
CA ASP A 213 -1.76 13.78 -5.34
C ASP A 213 -2.74 14.72 -4.62
N ILE A 214 -3.98 14.28 -4.53
CA ILE A 214 -5.06 15.08 -3.99
C ILE A 214 -5.83 14.24 -2.97
N PHE A 215 -5.85 14.69 -1.72
CA PHE A 215 -6.72 14.16 -0.68
C PHE A 215 -7.95 15.06 -0.58
N ILE A 216 -9.09 14.55 -1.01
CA ILE A 216 -10.35 15.26 -0.92
C ILE A 216 -11.11 14.73 0.28
N THR A 217 -11.38 15.60 1.23
CA THR A 217 -11.85 15.21 2.53
C THR A 217 -13.07 16.06 2.93
N GLY A 218 -14.04 15.44 3.60
CA GLY A 218 -15.24 16.12 4.04
C GLY A 218 -16.39 15.17 4.33
N GLU A 219 -17.13 15.43 5.41
CA GLU A 219 -18.14 14.50 5.89
C GLU A 219 -19.44 14.56 5.09
N ASN A 220 -19.90 15.75 4.76
CA ASN A 220 -21.32 15.94 4.41
C ASN A 220 -21.64 15.73 2.92
N ASN A 221 -20.73 16.05 2.00
CA ASN A 221 -21.03 15.98 0.57
C ASN A 221 -20.56 14.68 -0.08
N LEU A 222 -19.60 13.96 0.54
CA LEU A 222 -19.15 12.65 0.10
C LEU A 222 -19.80 11.52 0.89
N GLY A 223 -20.55 11.88 1.93
CA GLY A 223 -21.35 10.95 2.74
C GLY A 223 -20.56 10.07 3.67
N GLN A 224 -19.27 10.37 3.93
CA GLN A 224 -18.50 9.76 5.01
C GLN A 224 -17.16 10.45 5.26
N PRO A 225 -16.57 10.22 6.46
CA PRO A 225 -15.19 10.56 6.76
C PRO A 225 -14.21 9.72 5.93
N GLY A 226 -13.20 10.36 5.37
CA GLY A 226 -12.11 9.66 4.68
C GLY A 226 -11.94 10.07 3.21
N GLY A 227 -13.01 10.47 2.54
CA GLY A 227 -12.94 11.13 1.24
C GLY A 227 -12.38 10.27 0.09
N ILE A 228 -11.87 10.98 -0.90
CA ILE A 228 -11.29 10.44 -2.12
C ILE A 228 -9.78 10.73 -2.12
N ILE A 229 -8.99 9.75 -2.53
CA ILE A 229 -7.58 9.93 -2.84
C ILE A 229 -7.46 9.93 -4.36
N ALA A 230 -6.83 10.96 -4.91
CA ALA A 230 -6.49 11.02 -6.33
C ALA A 230 -4.97 11.06 -6.50
N VAL A 231 -4.43 10.14 -7.26
CA VAL A 231 -3.00 10.07 -7.57
C VAL A 231 -2.83 10.22 -9.09
N PRO A 232 -1.93 11.07 -9.57
CA PRO A 232 -1.64 11.17 -10.99
C PRO A 232 -1.31 9.82 -11.61
N SER A 233 -1.76 9.57 -12.83
CA SER A 233 -1.42 8.38 -13.59
C SER A 233 -0.43 8.69 -14.70
N PRO A 234 0.59 7.86 -14.96
CA PRO A 234 1.57 8.08 -16.01
C PRO A 234 1.03 7.89 -17.43
N ARG A 235 -0.29 7.76 -17.61
CA ARG A 235 -0.92 7.68 -18.96
C ARG A 235 -0.89 9.03 -19.71
N GLY A 236 -0.58 10.13 -19.04
CA GLY A 236 -0.71 11.46 -19.64
C GLY A 236 -2.17 11.92 -19.77
N ASN A 237 -2.44 12.96 -20.57
CA ASN A 237 -3.78 13.48 -20.87
C ASN A 237 -4.65 13.78 -19.62
N GLY A 238 -4.09 14.43 -18.59
CA GLY A 238 -4.80 14.71 -17.36
C GLY A 238 -5.24 13.43 -16.62
N ALA A 239 -4.49 12.34 -16.76
CA ALA A 239 -4.85 11.07 -16.15
C ALA A 239 -4.61 11.05 -14.65
N TYR A 240 -5.62 10.55 -13.92
CA TYR A 240 -5.61 10.33 -12.47
C TYR A 240 -6.23 8.98 -12.12
N ARG A 241 -5.82 8.45 -10.97
CA ARG A 241 -6.47 7.35 -10.28
C ARG A 241 -7.18 7.89 -9.07
N PHE A 242 -8.50 7.72 -9.04
CA PHE A 242 -9.36 8.10 -7.94
C PHE A 242 -9.73 6.88 -7.15
N GLU A 243 -9.35 6.85 -5.89
CA GLU A 243 -9.61 5.75 -4.98
C GLU A 243 -10.45 6.21 -3.81
N THR A 244 -11.40 5.37 -3.38
CA THR A 244 -12.15 5.55 -2.15
C THR A 244 -12.33 4.21 -1.44
N MET A 245 -12.56 4.31 -0.13
CA MET A 245 -12.86 3.16 0.72
C MET A 245 -14.14 3.44 1.51
N SER A 246 -15.03 2.46 1.59
CA SER A 246 -16.18 2.52 2.48
C SER A 246 -15.94 1.68 3.73
N ALA A 247 -16.03 2.32 4.89
CA ALA A 247 -16.02 1.64 6.18
C ALA A 247 -17.38 1.75 6.90
N LEU A 248 -18.39 2.38 6.27
CA LEU A 248 -19.69 2.62 6.85
C LEU A 248 -20.73 1.62 6.37
N PRO A 249 -21.66 1.18 7.24
CA PRO A 249 -22.82 0.43 6.84
C PRO A 249 -23.69 1.20 5.82
N GLY A 250 -24.24 0.49 4.83
CA GLY A 250 -25.22 1.03 3.89
C GLY A 250 -24.70 1.86 2.73
N LYS A 251 -23.39 2.19 2.67
CA LYS A 251 -22.77 2.80 1.50
C LYS A 251 -21.59 1.96 1.00
N THR A 252 -21.56 1.71 -0.30
CA THR A 252 -20.47 1.00 -0.95
C THR A 252 -19.40 2.00 -1.44
N ALA A 253 -18.16 1.55 -1.57
CA ALA A 253 -17.12 2.37 -2.19
C ALA A 253 -17.51 2.78 -3.63
N TYR A 254 -18.25 1.92 -4.33
CA TYR A 254 -18.79 2.21 -5.66
C TYR A 254 -19.75 3.42 -5.65
N GLU A 255 -20.72 3.44 -4.74
CA GLU A 255 -21.69 4.57 -4.63
C GLU A 255 -20.98 5.88 -4.32
N MET A 256 -19.91 5.82 -3.53
CA MET A 256 -19.15 7.00 -3.14
C MET A 256 -18.35 7.58 -4.31
N ILE A 257 -17.64 6.76 -5.08
CA ILE A 257 -16.86 7.25 -6.22
C ILE A 257 -17.80 7.77 -7.33
N GLU A 258 -18.94 7.11 -7.54
CA GLU A 258 -19.96 7.56 -8.50
C GLU A 258 -20.59 8.90 -8.07
N PHE A 259 -20.88 9.07 -6.77
CA PHE A 259 -21.34 10.34 -6.24
C PHE A 259 -20.30 11.45 -6.43
N PHE A 260 -19.04 11.16 -6.12
CA PHE A 260 -17.92 12.10 -6.28
C PHE A 260 -17.81 12.59 -7.72
N ILE A 261 -17.81 11.69 -8.68
CA ILE A 261 -17.67 12.01 -10.10
C ILE A 261 -18.87 12.79 -10.63
N LYS A 262 -20.10 12.46 -10.19
CA LYS A 262 -21.34 12.96 -10.82
C LYS A 262 -22.01 14.11 -10.07
N LYS A 263 -21.85 14.19 -8.74
CA LYS A 263 -22.68 15.03 -7.88
C LYS A 263 -21.90 15.91 -6.90
N SER A 264 -20.59 15.67 -6.72
CA SER A 264 -19.76 16.47 -5.81
C SER A 264 -19.52 17.88 -6.37
N PRO A 265 -19.04 18.83 -5.56
CA PRO A 265 -18.58 20.14 -6.04
C PRO A 265 -17.48 20.04 -7.13
N PHE A 266 -16.81 18.89 -7.21
CA PHE A 266 -15.73 18.60 -8.16
C PHE A 266 -16.22 17.93 -9.46
N ALA A 267 -17.53 17.66 -9.61
CA ALA A 267 -18.09 16.97 -10.77
C ALA A 267 -17.72 17.65 -12.11
N LYS A 268 -17.46 18.96 -12.10
CA LYS A 268 -17.01 19.70 -13.28
C LYS A 268 -15.68 19.21 -13.85
N TRP A 269 -14.80 18.63 -13.03
CA TRP A 269 -13.52 18.07 -13.47
C TRP A 269 -13.69 16.86 -14.38
N PHE A 270 -14.83 16.18 -14.28
CA PHE A 270 -15.11 14.90 -14.93
C PHE A 270 -15.98 15.00 -16.18
N LYS A 271 -16.35 16.22 -16.62
CA LYS A 271 -17.26 16.40 -17.78
C LYS A 271 -16.75 15.74 -19.08
N LYS A 272 -15.44 15.70 -19.27
CA LYS A 272 -14.78 15.09 -20.44
C LYS A 272 -14.00 13.82 -20.08
N ALA A 273 -14.03 13.42 -18.82
CA ALA A 273 -13.22 12.35 -18.33
C ALA A 273 -13.79 10.99 -18.77
N GLU A 274 -12.89 10.07 -19.09
CA GLU A 274 -13.20 8.70 -19.49
C GLU A 274 -12.56 7.73 -18.50
N ILE A 275 -13.33 6.74 -18.05
CA ILE A 275 -12.81 5.66 -17.20
C ILE A 275 -12.12 4.63 -18.09
N VAL A 276 -10.81 4.46 -17.96
CA VAL A 276 -10.01 3.53 -18.75
C VAL A 276 -9.71 2.23 -18.01
N GLU A 277 -9.75 2.24 -16.67
CA GLU A 277 -9.56 1.06 -15.85
C GLU A 277 -10.35 1.17 -14.54
N LYS A 278 -10.88 0.02 -14.09
CA LYS A 278 -11.51 -0.12 -12.76
C LYS A 278 -10.83 -1.23 -12.03
N SER A 279 -10.48 -0.98 -10.78
CA SER A 279 -9.92 -1.96 -9.88
C SER A 279 -10.56 -1.84 -8.49
N GLY A 280 -10.36 -2.84 -7.64
CA GLY A 280 -10.90 -2.82 -6.30
C GLY A 280 -10.32 -3.92 -5.43
N ALA A 281 -10.45 -3.72 -4.12
CA ALA A 281 -10.01 -4.68 -3.13
C ALA A 281 -10.92 -4.64 -1.91
N ILE A 282 -10.74 -5.59 -1.00
CA ILE A 282 -11.21 -5.44 0.37
C ILE A 282 -9.97 -5.20 1.21
N MET A 283 -9.87 -4.03 1.80
CA MET A 283 -8.89 -3.72 2.82
C MET A 283 -9.27 -4.45 4.10
N GLU A 284 -8.33 -5.15 4.69
CA GLU A 284 -8.49 -5.81 5.99
C GLU A 284 -7.19 -5.61 6.75
N ALA A 285 -7.17 -4.67 7.70
CA ALA A 285 -5.98 -4.25 8.39
C ALA A 285 -5.91 -4.80 9.81
N TYR A 286 -4.74 -5.30 10.16
CA TYR A 286 -4.39 -5.81 11.48
C TYR A 286 -3.04 -5.20 11.93
N THR A 287 -2.74 -5.30 13.22
CA THR A 287 -1.35 -5.11 13.69
C THR A 287 -0.42 -6.16 13.05
N PRO A 288 0.89 -5.89 12.90
CA PRO A 288 1.78 -6.81 12.19
C PRO A 288 2.00 -8.12 12.95
N ILE A 289 2.31 -9.19 12.21
CA ILE A 289 2.79 -10.45 12.78
C ILE A 289 4.26 -10.28 13.13
N LYS A 290 4.62 -10.44 14.42
CA LYS A 290 6.01 -10.27 14.89
C LYS A 290 6.93 -11.45 14.54
N THR A 291 6.38 -12.65 14.49
CA THR A 291 7.07 -13.87 14.02
C THR A 291 6.33 -14.36 12.78
N PRO A 292 6.71 -13.89 11.57
CA PRO A 292 5.93 -14.13 10.36
C PRO A 292 6.19 -15.51 9.74
N TYR A 293 6.34 -16.54 10.55
CA TYR A 293 6.46 -17.92 10.09
C TYR A 293 5.89 -18.91 11.09
N LEU A 294 5.58 -20.09 10.61
CA LEU A 294 5.22 -21.26 11.39
C LEU A 294 5.84 -22.49 10.73
N GLU A 295 6.79 -23.16 11.43
CA GLU A 295 7.54 -24.30 10.91
C GLU A 295 8.10 -24.05 9.48
N ASN A 296 7.57 -24.72 8.45
CA ASN A 296 8.02 -24.58 7.07
C ASN A 296 7.25 -23.54 6.24
N ILE A 297 6.44 -22.69 6.87
CA ILE A 297 5.57 -21.71 6.21
C ILE A 297 5.99 -20.30 6.60
N LEU A 298 6.45 -19.50 5.62
CA LEU A 298 6.79 -18.08 5.77
C LEU A 298 5.65 -17.21 5.27
N ILE A 299 5.21 -16.23 6.08
CA ILE A 299 4.17 -15.26 5.75
C ILE A 299 4.82 -13.95 5.29
N VAL A 300 4.47 -13.47 4.09
CA VAL A 300 5.24 -12.44 3.40
C VAL A 300 4.37 -11.27 2.92
N GLY A 301 4.89 -10.07 3.08
CA GLY A 301 4.25 -8.84 2.61
C GLY A 301 2.94 -8.55 3.33
N ASP A 302 1.91 -8.13 2.59
CA ASP A 302 0.61 -7.72 3.16
C ASP A 302 -0.08 -8.82 4.00
N ALA A 303 0.28 -10.07 3.84
CA ALA A 303 -0.26 -11.16 4.66
C ALA A 303 0.20 -11.10 6.13
N ALA A 304 1.32 -10.43 6.40
CA ALA A 304 1.90 -10.28 7.73
C ALA A 304 1.92 -8.83 8.25
N CYS A 305 1.73 -7.82 7.39
CA CYS A 305 2.02 -6.43 7.69
C CYS A 305 0.94 -5.71 8.50
N TYR A 306 1.26 -4.49 8.89
CA TYR A 306 0.32 -3.47 9.33
C TYR A 306 -0.24 -2.74 8.10
N ALA A 307 -1.56 -2.67 7.99
CA ALA A 307 -2.25 -2.07 6.84
C ALA A 307 -1.77 -2.64 5.49
N GLU A 308 -0.70 -2.12 4.91
CA GLU A 308 -0.11 -2.60 3.66
C GLU A 308 1.38 -2.27 3.55
N CYS A 309 2.14 -3.09 2.81
CA CYS A 309 3.57 -2.84 2.55
C CYS A 309 3.80 -1.92 1.35
N LEU A 310 2.76 -1.58 0.59
CA LEU A 310 2.85 -0.95 -0.71
C LEU A 310 3.70 -1.77 -1.71
N TYR A 311 3.92 -1.26 -2.92
CA TYR A 311 4.77 -1.94 -3.92
C TYR A 311 6.22 -2.06 -3.48
N GLN A 312 6.74 -1.01 -2.83
CA GLN A 312 8.12 -0.94 -2.34
C GLN A 312 8.38 -2.04 -1.32
N GLY A 313 7.68 -2.03 -0.20
CA GLY A 313 7.89 -2.99 0.88
C GLY A 313 7.51 -4.42 0.49
N ALA A 314 6.46 -4.61 -0.33
CA ALA A 314 6.08 -5.94 -0.79
C ALA A 314 7.18 -6.57 -1.68
N THR A 315 7.81 -5.77 -2.55
CA THR A 315 8.94 -6.24 -3.38
C THR A 315 10.14 -6.63 -2.53
N MET A 316 10.49 -5.81 -1.53
CA MET A 316 11.55 -6.11 -0.55
C MET A 316 11.27 -7.43 0.19
N CYS A 317 10.03 -7.60 0.69
CA CYS A 317 9.62 -8.82 1.38
C CYS A 317 9.81 -10.06 0.49
N GLY A 318 9.47 -9.97 -0.80
CA GLY A 318 9.67 -11.07 -1.75
C GLY A 318 11.14 -11.43 -1.95
N TYR A 319 12.01 -10.42 -2.08
CA TYR A 319 13.45 -10.60 -2.20
C TYR A 319 14.05 -11.26 -0.96
N LYS A 320 13.75 -10.72 0.22
CA LYS A 320 14.24 -11.25 1.50
C LYS A 320 13.68 -12.65 1.82
N ALA A 321 12.43 -12.91 1.43
CA ALA A 321 11.83 -14.23 1.58
C ALA A 321 12.56 -15.29 0.72
N ALA A 322 12.99 -14.94 -0.49
CA ALA A 322 13.78 -15.85 -1.33
C ALA A 322 15.14 -16.19 -0.68
N GLN A 323 15.83 -15.18 -0.13
CA GLN A 323 17.09 -15.39 0.62
C GLN A 323 16.86 -16.30 1.83
N ALA A 324 15.83 -16.01 2.64
CA ALA A 324 15.50 -16.82 3.81
C ALA A 324 15.19 -18.29 3.46
N ILE A 325 14.45 -18.52 2.39
CA ILE A 325 14.13 -19.87 1.90
C ILE A 325 15.41 -20.59 1.45
N GLU A 326 16.32 -19.91 0.76
CA GLU A 326 17.60 -20.48 0.34
C GLU A 326 18.43 -20.95 1.54
N SER A 327 18.55 -20.10 2.59
CA SER A 327 19.20 -20.44 3.86
C SER A 327 18.53 -21.65 4.53
N GLU A 328 17.22 -21.67 4.65
CA GLU A 328 16.44 -22.78 5.22
C GLU A 328 16.66 -24.11 4.48
N LEU A 329 16.74 -24.08 3.15
CA LEU A 329 16.98 -25.29 2.35
C LEU A 329 18.43 -25.82 2.50
N LYS A 330 19.37 -24.97 2.93
CA LYS A 330 20.74 -25.34 3.31
C LYS A 330 20.86 -25.81 4.76
N GLY A 331 19.79 -25.72 5.56
CA GLY A 331 19.79 -26.09 6.98
C GLY A 331 20.24 -24.97 7.91
N GLU A 332 20.16 -23.71 7.47
CA GLU A 332 20.46 -22.50 8.24
C GLU A 332 19.15 -21.88 8.79
N ASP A 333 19.26 -20.90 9.71
CA ASP A 333 18.12 -20.25 10.38
C ASP A 333 17.50 -19.12 9.57
N GLY A 334 17.21 -19.32 8.28
CA GLY A 334 16.74 -18.29 7.35
C GLY A 334 15.45 -17.60 7.77
N PHE A 335 14.51 -18.31 8.40
CA PHE A 335 13.25 -17.71 8.88
C PHE A 335 13.46 -16.80 10.09
N LYS A 336 14.46 -17.12 10.92
CA LYS A 336 14.87 -16.24 12.00
C LYS A 336 15.51 -14.97 11.44
N GLU A 337 16.40 -15.08 10.46
CA GLU A 337 17.01 -13.94 9.78
C GLU A 337 15.96 -13.02 9.13
N TYR A 338 14.97 -13.60 8.43
CA TYR A 338 13.85 -12.86 7.90
C TYR A 338 13.04 -12.14 9.00
N THR A 339 12.80 -12.80 10.12
CA THR A 339 12.06 -12.24 11.25
C THR A 339 12.80 -11.07 11.88
N ASP A 340 14.12 -11.19 12.07
CA ASP A 340 14.97 -10.14 12.62
C ASP A 340 15.00 -8.93 11.67
N TRP A 341 15.16 -9.16 10.36
CA TRP A 341 15.05 -8.12 9.33
C TRP A 341 13.66 -7.48 9.32
N TRP A 342 12.59 -8.26 9.33
CA TRP A 342 11.21 -7.80 9.35
C TRP A 342 10.90 -6.88 10.52
N ASN A 343 11.36 -7.24 11.72
CA ASN A 343 11.11 -6.47 12.93
C ASN A 343 11.98 -5.20 13.04
N SER A 344 13.18 -5.20 12.46
CA SER A 344 14.12 -4.08 12.53
C SER A 344 14.00 -3.08 11.38
N THR A 345 13.40 -3.49 10.26
CA THR A 345 13.36 -2.69 9.02
C THR A 345 12.15 -1.78 8.95
N PHE A 346 10.95 -2.33 9.07
CA PHE A 346 9.72 -1.54 8.91
C PHE A 346 9.48 -0.64 10.13
N GLU A 347 9.33 0.67 9.91
CA GLU A 347 9.15 1.67 10.97
C GLU A 347 7.98 1.32 11.89
N TRP A 348 6.84 0.96 11.30
CA TRP A 348 5.63 0.57 12.04
C TRP A 348 5.76 -0.78 12.76
N ASN A 349 6.77 -1.59 12.45
CA ASN A 349 7.08 -2.83 13.15
C ASN A 349 8.11 -2.64 14.25
N LYS A 350 9.07 -1.75 13.99
CA LYS A 350 10.13 -1.39 14.91
C LYS A 350 9.62 -0.54 16.08
N ASP A 351 8.74 0.42 15.80
CA ASP A 351 8.23 1.37 16.78
C ASP A 351 6.69 1.45 16.74
N PRO A 352 5.96 1.06 17.82
CA PRO A 352 4.51 1.19 17.90
C PRO A 352 4.00 2.62 17.72
N LYS A 353 4.80 3.65 18.04
CA LYS A 353 4.43 5.05 17.81
C LYS A 353 4.31 5.34 16.32
N ARG A 354 5.21 4.82 15.49
CA ARG A 354 5.13 4.97 14.04
C ARG A 354 3.87 4.32 13.44
N MET A 355 3.45 3.21 14.02
CA MET A 355 2.17 2.59 13.64
C MET A 355 0.99 3.52 13.97
N ALA A 356 1.03 4.22 15.12
CA ALA A 356 0.03 5.23 15.46
C ALA A 356 0.08 6.42 14.51
N ASP A 357 1.26 6.94 14.17
CA ASP A 357 1.45 8.09 13.29
C ASP A 357 0.80 7.86 11.91
N TYR A 358 0.98 6.69 11.31
CA TYR A 358 0.33 6.34 10.06
C TYR A 358 -1.21 6.42 10.12
N SER A 359 -1.81 6.14 11.27
CA SER A 359 -3.25 6.14 11.46
C SER A 359 -3.84 7.48 11.89
N LYS A 360 -3.02 8.45 12.32
CA LYS A 360 -3.47 9.75 12.84
C LYS A 360 -4.26 10.60 11.83
N ARG A 361 -4.05 10.38 10.53
CA ARG A 361 -4.80 11.09 9.48
C ARG A 361 -6.32 10.98 9.63
N VAL A 362 -6.82 9.89 10.23
CA VAL A 362 -8.26 9.71 10.47
C VAL A 362 -8.79 10.62 11.58
N LEU A 363 -7.92 11.22 12.40
CA LEU A 363 -8.29 12.11 13.50
C LEU A 363 -8.55 13.55 13.03
N PHE A 364 -7.98 13.96 11.90
CA PHE A 364 -8.05 15.34 11.42
C PHE A 364 -9.50 15.87 11.45
N HIS A 365 -10.43 15.16 10.79
CA HIS A 365 -11.84 15.55 10.75
C HIS A 365 -12.63 15.29 12.03
N ARG A 366 -12.03 14.67 13.03
CA ARG A 366 -12.65 14.46 14.33
C ARG A 366 -12.38 15.60 15.30
N PHE A 367 -11.24 16.23 15.17
CA PHE A 367 -10.77 17.25 16.07
C PHE A 367 -11.04 18.67 15.57
N PHE A 368 -11.16 18.84 14.24
CA PHE A 368 -11.40 20.13 13.64
C PHE A 368 -12.78 20.20 13.00
N THR A 369 -13.45 21.34 13.20
CA THR A 369 -14.68 21.69 12.45
C THR A 369 -14.33 22.10 11.02
N PRO A 370 -15.29 22.06 10.06
CA PRO A 370 -15.06 22.58 8.71
C PRO A 370 -14.51 24.01 8.69
N ASP A 371 -15.08 24.92 9.51
CA ASP A 371 -14.66 26.32 9.58
C ASP A 371 -13.21 26.48 10.12
N GLU A 372 -12.81 25.66 11.09
CA GLU A 372 -11.44 25.63 11.60
C GLU A 372 -10.45 25.15 10.51
N ILE A 373 -10.84 24.14 9.72
CA ILE A 373 -10.02 23.65 8.61
C ILE A 373 -9.90 24.72 7.53
N ASP A 374 -11.00 25.35 7.14
CA ASP A 374 -11.02 26.45 6.17
C ASP A 374 -10.12 27.61 6.62
N PHE A 375 -10.20 27.99 7.89
CA PHE A 375 -9.35 29.02 8.48
C PHE A 375 -7.84 28.67 8.38
N LEU A 376 -7.48 27.43 8.73
CA LEU A 376 -6.07 26.97 8.64
C LEU A 376 -5.57 26.96 7.20
N PHE A 377 -6.42 26.56 6.26
CA PHE A 377 -6.08 26.54 4.83
C PHE A 377 -5.94 27.96 4.26
N ASP A 378 -6.76 28.90 4.69
CA ASP A 378 -6.63 30.31 4.30
C ASP A 378 -5.34 30.94 4.85
N LEU A 379 -4.94 30.58 6.05
CA LEU A 379 -3.64 31.00 6.58
C LEU A 379 -2.48 30.42 5.78
N SER A 380 -2.58 29.15 5.36
CA SER A 380 -1.53 28.50 4.58
C SER A 380 -1.31 29.13 3.20
N LYS A 381 -2.33 29.74 2.59
CA LYS A 381 -2.19 30.48 1.34
C LYS A 381 -1.27 31.68 1.47
N LYS A 382 -1.24 32.32 2.65
CA LYS A 382 -0.36 33.46 2.97
C LYS A 382 1.05 33.01 3.35
N HIS A 383 1.18 31.77 3.81
CA HIS A 383 2.43 31.17 4.27
C HIS A 383 2.61 29.80 3.59
N PRO A 384 2.95 29.72 2.30
CA PRO A 384 3.00 28.47 1.55
C PRO A 384 3.89 27.42 2.18
N ALA A 385 3.40 26.20 2.31
CA ALA A 385 4.15 25.06 2.77
C ALA A 385 5.18 24.60 1.71
N ILE A 386 6.44 24.46 2.11
CA ILE A 386 7.50 23.93 1.27
C ILE A 386 7.81 22.52 1.76
N ALA A 387 7.47 21.53 0.94
CA ALA A 387 7.60 20.12 1.31
C ALA A 387 9.06 19.73 1.62
N ASP A 388 10.05 20.35 0.93
CA ASP A 388 11.48 20.14 1.19
C ASP A 388 11.88 20.56 2.62
N GLU A 389 11.18 21.53 3.20
CA GLU A 389 11.45 22.05 4.55
C GLU A 389 10.68 21.23 5.62
N MET A 390 9.54 20.65 5.22
CA MET A 390 8.71 19.86 6.13
C MET A 390 9.32 18.49 6.43
N GLN A 391 10.28 18.01 5.66
CA GLN A 391 10.94 16.71 5.80
C GLN A 391 9.94 15.55 6.03
N ALA A 392 8.77 15.65 5.39
CA ALA A 392 7.64 14.76 5.64
C ALA A 392 7.89 13.36 5.06
N GLY A 393 8.11 12.38 5.91
CA GLY A 393 7.96 10.98 5.56
C GLY A 393 6.46 10.62 5.44
N VAL A 394 6.14 9.57 4.69
CA VAL A 394 4.75 9.08 4.50
C VAL A 394 4.05 8.81 5.84
N TYR A 395 4.79 8.35 6.84
CA TYR A 395 4.25 8.00 8.16
C TYR A 395 4.09 9.20 9.08
N ASP A 396 4.90 10.25 8.93
CA ASP A 396 4.90 11.43 9.80
C ASP A 396 4.02 12.57 9.29
N TYR A 397 3.44 12.40 8.10
CA TYR A 397 2.77 13.49 7.38
C TYR A 397 1.75 14.24 8.23
N THR A 398 0.90 13.53 8.99
CA THR A 398 -0.10 14.18 9.84
C THR A 398 0.54 14.98 10.98
N SER A 399 1.56 14.44 11.64
CA SER A 399 2.26 15.12 12.72
C SER A 399 2.97 16.37 12.22
N ILE A 400 3.62 16.29 11.07
CA ILE A 400 4.32 17.40 10.42
C ILE A 400 3.34 18.47 9.97
N LEU A 401 2.20 18.08 9.41
CA LEU A 401 1.13 19.01 9.05
C LEU A 401 0.59 19.76 10.27
N MET A 402 0.44 19.07 11.42
CA MET A 402 0.04 19.69 12.68
C MET A 402 1.11 20.69 13.17
N ASP A 403 2.39 20.35 13.06
CA ASP A 403 3.49 21.26 13.40
C ASP A 403 3.51 22.50 12.49
N TYR A 404 3.34 22.30 11.19
CA TYR A 404 3.26 23.41 10.24
C TYR A 404 2.12 24.37 10.62
N PHE A 405 0.88 23.87 10.77
CA PHE A 405 -0.25 24.72 11.13
C PHE A 405 -0.10 25.39 12.50
N SER A 406 0.46 24.71 13.51
CA SER A 406 0.61 25.28 14.84
C SER A 406 1.59 26.45 14.88
N ASN A 407 2.51 26.52 13.92
CA ASN A 407 3.50 27.58 13.78
C ASN A 407 3.03 28.77 12.93
N LEU A 408 1.85 28.68 12.30
CA LEU A 408 1.33 29.78 11.51
C LEU A 408 0.92 30.98 12.40
N PRO A 409 1.21 32.24 11.95
CA PRO A 409 0.77 33.43 12.66
C PRO A 409 -0.77 33.50 12.74
N GLY A 410 -1.30 33.83 13.93
CA GLY A 410 -2.75 33.99 14.12
C GLY A 410 -3.51 32.73 14.52
N VAL A 411 -2.83 31.58 14.64
CA VAL A 411 -3.45 30.35 15.15
C VAL A 411 -3.66 30.46 16.66
N SER A 412 -4.91 30.25 17.10
CA SER A 412 -5.28 30.33 18.52
C SER A 412 -4.70 29.19 19.36
N ASP A 413 -4.55 29.41 20.66
CA ASP A 413 -4.05 28.37 21.57
C ASP A 413 -5.01 27.16 21.62
N GLN A 414 -6.30 27.37 21.46
CA GLN A 414 -7.28 26.27 21.35
C GLN A 414 -7.01 25.35 20.13
N LEU A 415 -6.69 25.92 18.98
CA LEU A 415 -6.34 25.14 17.80
C LEU A 415 -5.02 24.42 17.97
N LYS A 416 -4.02 25.07 18.59
CA LYS A 416 -2.73 24.45 18.92
C LYS A 416 -2.89 23.26 19.84
N GLU A 417 -3.77 23.34 20.84
CA GLU A 417 -4.05 22.23 21.76
C GLU A 417 -4.70 21.04 21.02
N LYS A 418 -5.65 21.29 20.09
CA LYS A 418 -6.20 20.23 19.23
C LYS A 418 -5.12 19.54 18.40
N MET A 419 -4.20 20.30 17.81
CA MET A 419 -3.07 19.76 17.03
C MET A 419 -2.16 18.90 17.89
N LYS A 420 -1.86 19.35 19.10
CA LYS A 420 -1.09 18.60 20.10
C LYS A 420 -1.78 17.28 20.46
N MET A 421 -3.09 17.28 20.70
CA MET A 421 -3.86 16.05 20.98
C MET A 421 -3.75 15.03 19.86
N ILE A 422 -3.77 15.47 18.59
CA ILE A 422 -3.58 14.58 17.43
C ILE A 422 -2.15 14.02 17.42
N LYS A 423 -1.14 14.86 17.64
CA LYS A 423 0.27 14.42 17.67
C LYS A 423 0.55 13.40 18.76
N GLU A 424 -0.07 13.56 19.93
CA GLU A 424 0.11 12.70 21.11
C GLU A 424 -0.81 11.46 21.11
N ALA A 425 -1.69 11.31 20.11
CA ALA A 425 -2.57 10.15 20.03
C ALA A 425 -1.77 8.85 19.82
N ASP A 426 -2.04 7.87 20.67
CA ASP A 426 -1.49 6.52 20.60
C ASP A 426 -2.48 5.51 19.94
N MET A 427 -2.05 4.27 19.77
CA MET A 427 -2.89 3.22 19.19
C MET A 427 -4.14 2.90 20.03
N GLY A 428 -4.10 3.08 21.34
CA GLY A 428 -5.27 2.88 22.22
C GLY A 428 -6.34 3.93 21.97
N LYS A 429 -5.96 5.21 21.92
CA LYS A 429 -6.86 6.32 21.56
C LYS A 429 -7.41 6.15 20.15
N LEU A 430 -6.57 5.77 19.18
CA LEU A 430 -7.00 5.52 17.81
C LEU A 430 -8.01 4.36 17.70
N ALA A 431 -7.75 3.25 18.39
CA ALA A 431 -8.67 2.12 18.44
C ALA A 431 -10.01 2.49 19.06
N ALA A 432 -10.01 3.28 20.15
CA ALA A 432 -11.22 3.79 20.77
C ALA A 432 -12.02 4.68 19.81
N VAL A 433 -11.36 5.58 19.07
CA VAL A 433 -12.00 6.43 18.07
C VAL A 433 -12.59 5.63 16.90
N ILE A 434 -11.89 4.58 16.46
CA ILE A 434 -12.35 3.70 15.37
C ILE A 434 -13.51 2.81 15.84
N SER A 435 -13.48 2.31 17.07
CA SER A 435 -14.52 1.43 17.63
C SER A 435 -15.85 2.13 17.91
N GLN A 436 -15.84 3.42 18.31
CA GLN A 436 -17.03 4.24 18.51
C GLN A 436 -17.90 4.44 17.24
N ARG A 437 -17.43 3.98 16.08
CA ARG A 437 -18.18 3.97 14.80
C ARG A 437 -19.00 2.70 14.58
N ARG A 438 -18.97 1.73 15.51
CA ARG A 438 -19.71 0.45 15.36
C ARG A 438 -21.12 0.49 15.92
N ASP A 439 -21.47 1.54 16.65
CA ASP A 439 -22.79 1.81 17.20
C ASP A 439 -23.48 2.91 16.38
#